data_3f358c66a63a8eaf5c7b7a4111e78fdd
#
_entry.id   3f358c66a63a8eaf5c7b7a4111e78fdd
#
_cell.length_a   1.000
_cell.length_b   1.000
_cell.length_c   1.000
_cell.angle_alpha   90.00
_cell.angle_beta   90.00
_cell.angle_gamma   90.00
#
_symmetry.space_group_name_H-M   'P 1'
#
loop_
_entity.id
_entity.type
_entity.pdbx_description
1 polymer ?
#
loop_
_entity_poly.entity_id
_entity_poly.type
_entity_poly.pdbx_seq_one_letter_code
_entity_poly.pdbx_strand_id
1 'polypeptide(L)'
;MHLGWGNPLKRGRRFNRTHPVKQKAERPLRAVDMAEPIIPEAPPATGTPRLRFVVQKHWARNLHYDFRLEIGAVLVSWAVPKGPSKDPKVKRLAVHVPDHPIDYLLFEETLPEGEYGAGEVIVWDFGEFEIVGPGGPDAAGALRDGILRLALYGTKLRGQWTILRTRMGDGKRENWLLQKIDDEFAEADYDPDTEPASVLSGKVPRAGR
;
A
#
# COMPACT_ATOMS: atom_id res chain seq x y z
N MET A 1 -79.98 4.20 -8.27
CA MET A 1 -79.83 2.80 -8.73
C MET A 1 -78.34 2.54 -9.00
N HIS A 2 -77.81 1.58 -8.30
CA HIS A 2 -76.60 0.77 -8.52
C HIS A 2 -75.26 1.43 -8.31
N LEU A 3 -74.66 1.18 -7.14
CA LEU A 3 -73.77 0.05 -6.75
C LEU A 3 -72.44 0.14 -7.46
N GLY A 4 -71.42 0.56 -6.90
CA GLY A 4 -70.50 0.28 -5.86
C GLY A 4 -69.70 -1.00 -6.10
N TRP A 5 -68.44 -0.99 -6.34
CA TRP A 5 -67.54 -2.08 -5.98
C TRP A 5 -66.16 -1.51 -5.70
N GLY A 6 -65.77 -1.63 -4.46
CA GLY A 6 -64.44 -1.25 -4.00
C GLY A 6 -63.41 -2.30 -4.40
N ASN A 7 -62.19 -1.83 -4.62
CA ASN A 7 -61.03 -2.66 -4.87
C ASN A 7 -60.13 -2.66 -3.62
N PRO A 8 -59.74 -3.81 -3.07
CA PRO A 8 -58.97 -3.86 -1.82
C PRO A 8 -57.50 -3.59 -2.09
N LEU A 9 -56.95 -2.72 -1.28
CA LEU A 9 -55.53 -2.38 -1.14
C LEU A 9 -54.68 -3.65 -0.95
N LYS A 10 -53.80 -3.94 -1.91
CA LYS A 10 -52.71 -4.91 -1.74
C LYS A 10 -51.65 -4.31 -0.81
N ARG A 11 -51.59 -4.85 0.40
CA ARG A 11 -50.52 -4.57 1.36
C ARG A 11 -49.17 -4.96 0.77
N GLY A 12 -48.30 -3.97 0.51
CA GLY A 12 -46.92 -4.17 0.18
C GLY A 12 -46.16 -4.81 1.33
N ARG A 13 -45.57 -5.96 1.08
CA ARG A 13 -44.66 -6.61 2.02
C ARG A 13 -43.40 -5.75 2.14
N ARG A 14 -43.15 -5.23 3.34
CA ARG A 14 -41.86 -4.64 3.72
C ARG A 14 -40.85 -5.77 3.77
N PHE A 15 -39.90 -5.78 2.81
CA PHE A 15 -38.67 -6.56 2.90
C PHE A 15 -37.66 -5.75 3.70
N ASN A 16 -37.70 -5.88 5.00
CA ASN A 16 -36.65 -5.40 5.89
C ASN A 16 -35.79 -6.63 6.23
N ARG A 17 -34.82 -6.97 5.41
CA ARG A 17 -33.72 -7.87 5.74
C ARG A 17 -32.42 -7.06 5.75
N THR A 18 -32.18 -6.36 6.84
CA THR A 18 -30.85 -6.03 7.26
C THR A 18 -30.15 -7.34 7.63
N HIS A 19 -29.32 -7.85 6.70
CA HIS A 19 -28.37 -8.89 7.05
C HIS A 19 -27.30 -8.22 7.90
N PRO A 20 -27.04 -8.66 9.13
CA PRO A 20 -25.88 -8.20 9.86
C PRO A 20 -24.65 -8.70 9.10
N VAL A 21 -23.84 -7.76 8.61
CA VAL A 21 -22.49 -8.04 8.17
C VAL A 21 -21.79 -8.63 9.40
N LYS A 22 -21.55 -9.93 9.38
CA LYS A 22 -20.71 -10.60 10.38
C LYS A 22 -19.32 -9.98 10.25
N GLN A 23 -18.99 -9.06 11.12
CA GLN A 23 -17.62 -8.69 11.38
C GLN A 23 -16.89 -9.97 11.80
N LYS A 24 -16.11 -10.52 10.89
CA LYS A 24 -15.22 -11.63 11.16
C LYS A 24 -14.18 -11.08 12.13
N ALA A 25 -14.12 -11.64 13.34
CA ALA A 25 -13.13 -11.24 14.33
C ALA A 25 -11.74 -11.31 13.68
N GLU A 26 -11.05 -10.17 13.64
CA GLU A 26 -9.67 -10.09 13.22
C GLU A 26 -8.88 -11.02 14.14
N ARG A 27 -8.21 -12.03 13.56
CA ARG A 27 -7.26 -12.85 14.31
C ARG A 27 -6.15 -11.92 14.78
N PRO A 28 -5.83 -11.90 16.10
CA PRO A 28 -4.69 -11.14 16.56
C PRO A 28 -3.46 -11.64 15.83
N LEU A 29 -2.72 -10.72 15.19
CA LEU A 29 -1.44 -10.98 14.57
C LEU A 29 -0.56 -11.65 15.63
N ARG A 30 -0.04 -12.85 15.35
CA ARG A 30 0.92 -13.49 16.23
C ARG A 30 2.16 -12.60 16.25
N ALA A 31 2.50 -12.09 17.43
CA ALA A 31 3.81 -11.50 17.66
C ALA A 31 4.84 -12.60 17.37
N VAL A 32 5.45 -12.53 16.20
CA VAL A 32 6.67 -13.30 15.91
C VAL A 32 7.73 -12.66 16.79
N ASP A 33 8.51 -13.48 17.49
CA ASP A 33 9.63 -13.04 18.33
C ASP A 33 10.72 -12.50 17.35
N MET A 34 10.57 -11.21 17.01
CA MET A 34 11.31 -10.59 15.91
C MET A 34 12.39 -9.70 16.52
N ALA A 35 13.64 -10.00 16.16
CA ALA A 35 14.68 -8.99 16.27
C ALA A 35 14.17 -7.71 15.55
N GLU A 36 14.31 -6.57 16.22
CA GLU A 36 13.91 -5.31 15.59
C GLU A 36 14.60 -5.19 14.22
N PRO A 37 13.86 -4.79 13.17
CA PRO A 37 14.45 -4.63 11.85
C PRO A 37 15.58 -3.62 11.94
N ILE A 38 16.75 -3.96 11.39
CA ILE A 38 17.88 -3.04 11.28
C ILE A 38 17.47 -2.00 10.23
N ILE A 39 16.94 -0.88 10.70
CA ILE A 39 16.72 0.29 9.83
C ILE A 39 18.12 0.84 9.52
N PRO A 40 18.51 0.97 8.24
CA PRO A 40 19.78 1.59 7.89
C PRO A 40 19.88 2.96 8.56
N GLU A 41 21.04 3.26 9.16
CA GLU A 41 21.25 4.55 9.81
C GLU A 41 20.99 5.66 8.78
N ALA A 42 19.90 6.36 8.98
CA ALA A 42 19.57 7.51 8.18
C ALA A 42 20.47 8.67 8.63
N PRO A 43 20.84 9.59 7.72
CA PRO A 43 21.61 10.78 8.11
C PRO A 43 20.88 11.53 9.25
N PRO A 44 21.61 12.30 10.07
CA PRO A 44 21.02 12.99 11.22
C PRO A 44 19.80 13.80 10.78
N ALA A 45 18.70 13.68 11.55
CA ALA A 45 17.41 14.26 11.21
C ALA A 45 17.55 15.76 10.92
N THR A 46 16.97 16.21 9.82
CA THR A 46 16.92 17.63 9.43
C THR A 46 15.95 18.45 10.29
N GLY A 47 15.48 17.88 11.42
CA GLY A 47 14.46 18.47 12.28
C GLY A 47 13.02 18.15 11.83
N THR A 48 12.84 17.47 10.71
CA THR A 48 11.55 17.00 10.22
C THR A 48 11.19 15.66 10.85
N PRO A 49 9.96 15.45 11.34
CA PRO A 49 9.54 14.15 11.83
C PRO A 49 9.64 13.10 10.72
N ARG A 50 10.31 11.98 10.99
CA ARG A 50 10.37 10.85 10.09
C ARG A 50 9.18 9.95 10.31
N LEU A 51 8.59 9.54 9.21
CA LEU A 51 7.49 8.60 9.13
C LEU A 51 8.03 7.27 8.58
N ARG A 52 7.29 6.19 8.76
CA ARG A 52 7.73 4.86 8.31
C ARG A 52 7.10 4.49 6.97
N PHE A 53 7.83 3.73 6.17
CA PHE A 53 7.29 3.11 4.97
C PHE A 53 7.61 1.63 4.94
N VAL A 54 6.82 0.88 4.19
CA VAL A 54 7.07 -0.51 3.87
C VAL A 54 6.73 -0.80 2.41
N VAL A 55 7.50 -1.68 1.80
CA VAL A 55 7.15 -2.30 0.53
C VAL A 55 7.00 -3.79 0.77
N GLN A 56 5.79 -4.30 0.56
CA GLN A 56 5.52 -5.73 0.68
C GLN A 56 5.44 -6.35 -0.71
N LYS A 57 6.25 -7.38 -0.97
CA LYS A 57 6.14 -8.19 -2.19
C LYS A 57 5.08 -9.25 -1.95
N HIS A 58 4.04 -9.25 -2.79
CA HIS A 58 2.85 -10.05 -2.59
C HIS A 58 2.60 -10.98 -3.78
N TRP A 59 2.74 -12.28 -3.56
CA TRP A 59 2.37 -13.34 -4.50
C TRP A 59 0.90 -13.71 -4.34
N ALA A 60 0.01 -12.81 -4.76
CA ALA A 60 -1.42 -13.06 -4.91
C ALA A 60 -1.68 -13.76 -6.27
N ARG A 61 -2.91 -13.61 -6.81
CA ARG A 61 -3.23 -14.06 -8.19
C ARG A 61 -2.20 -13.56 -9.21
N ASN A 62 -1.75 -12.31 -9.05
CA ASN A 62 -0.67 -11.71 -9.82
C ASN A 62 0.35 -11.13 -8.83
N LEU A 63 1.63 -11.34 -9.13
CA LEU A 63 2.70 -10.71 -8.36
C LEU A 63 2.57 -9.19 -8.46
N HIS A 64 2.65 -8.52 -7.32
CA HIS A 64 2.73 -7.06 -7.22
C HIS A 64 3.48 -6.68 -5.94
N TYR A 65 3.76 -5.39 -5.83
CA TYR A 65 4.40 -4.81 -4.66
C TYR A 65 3.45 -3.78 -4.06
N ASP A 66 3.13 -3.94 -2.78
CA ASP A 66 2.35 -2.96 -2.03
C ASP A 66 3.29 -1.94 -1.42
N PHE A 67 3.28 -0.72 -1.94
CA PHE A 67 4.02 0.41 -1.41
C PHE A 67 3.14 1.16 -0.42
N ARG A 68 3.56 1.26 0.84
CA ARG A 68 2.76 1.84 1.92
C ARG A 68 3.53 2.89 2.67
N LEU A 69 2.87 4.01 2.95
CA LEU A 69 3.39 5.14 3.71
C LEU A 69 2.54 5.36 4.96
N GLU A 70 3.18 5.47 6.12
CA GLU A 70 2.54 5.89 7.36
C GLU A 70 2.19 7.38 7.29
N ILE A 71 0.90 7.69 7.13
CA ILE A 71 0.39 9.05 7.09
C ILE A 71 -0.79 9.14 8.06
N GLY A 72 -0.62 9.89 9.14
CA GLY A 72 -1.58 9.90 10.24
C GLY A 72 -1.60 8.57 10.98
N ALA A 73 -2.77 7.96 11.14
CA ALA A 73 -2.96 6.71 11.89
C ALA A 73 -3.13 5.48 10.99
N VAL A 74 -2.75 5.55 9.70
CA VAL A 74 -2.95 4.50 8.71
C VAL A 74 -1.74 4.34 7.81
N LEU A 75 -1.68 3.21 7.10
CA LEU A 75 -0.78 2.98 5.98
C LEU A 75 -1.52 3.30 4.68
N VAL A 76 -1.30 4.49 4.13
CA VAL A 76 -1.78 4.85 2.79
C VAL A 76 -1.06 3.97 1.78
N SER A 77 -1.81 3.30 0.90
CA SER A 77 -1.31 2.14 0.19
C SER A 77 -1.51 2.20 -1.31
N TRP A 78 -0.50 1.77 -2.06
CA TRP A 78 -0.53 1.63 -3.52
C TRP A 78 -0.04 0.26 -3.95
N ALA A 79 -0.80 -0.42 -4.82
CA ALA A 79 -0.33 -1.61 -5.50
C ALA A 79 0.51 -1.20 -6.73
N VAL A 80 1.73 -1.70 -6.81
CA VAL A 80 2.71 -1.44 -7.90
C VAL A 80 2.95 -2.75 -8.65
N PRO A 81 2.27 -3.02 -9.78
CA PRO A 81 2.28 -4.34 -10.44
C PRO A 81 3.67 -4.81 -10.91
N LYS A 82 4.55 -3.88 -11.25
CA LYS A 82 5.91 -4.19 -11.72
C LYS A 82 7.00 -3.86 -10.70
N GLY A 83 6.59 -3.62 -9.44
CA GLY A 83 7.51 -3.19 -8.39
C GLY A 83 8.11 -1.79 -8.60
N PRO A 84 8.73 -1.21 -7.57
CA PRO A 84 9.47 0.03 -7.69
C PRO A 84 10.71 -0.15 -8.58
N SER A 85 11.15 0.92 -9.22
CA SER A 85 12.40 0.90 -10.01
C SER A 85 13.32 2.02 -9.56
N LYS A 86 14.58 1.72 -9.31
CA LYS A 86 15.64 2.70 -9.01
C LYS A 86 16.10 3.47 -10.26
N ASP A 87 15.64 3.08 -11.46
CA ASP A 87 15.95 3.79 -12.71
C ASP A 87 15.07 5.05 -12.84
N PRO A 88 15.66 6.27 -12.86
CA PRO A 88 14.91 7.52 -12.98
C PRO A 88 14.11 7.66 -14.28
N LYS A 89 14.48 6.92 -15.32
CA LYS A 89 13.76 6.93 -16.60
C LYS A 89 12.47 6.12 -16.56
N VAL A 90 12.31 5.25 -15.54
CA VAL A 90 11.19 4.33 -15.42
C VAL A 90 10.12 4.92 -14.49
N LYS A 91 8.90 5.08 -15.02
CA LYS A 91 7.70 5.43 -14.25
C LYS A 91 6.88 4.17 -14.02
N ARG A 92 6.59 3.86 -12.77
CA ARG A 92 5.78 2.69 -12.38
C ARG A 92 4.36 3.13 -12.06
N LEU A 93 3.39 2.43 -12.64
CA LEU A 93 1.99 2.56 -12.20
C LEU A 93 1.88 2.15 -10.74
N ALA A 94 1.25 2.99 -9.94
CA ALA A 94 0.90 2.75 -8.56
C ALA A 94 -0.60 2.98 -8.41
N VAL A 95 -1.36 1.93 -8.17
CA VAL A 95 -2.82 1.99 -8.04
C VAL A 95 -3.16 2.18 -6.57
N HIS A 96 -3.82 3.28 -6.23
CA HIS A 96 -4.27 3.51 -4.86
C HIS A 96 -5.29 2.44 -4.45
N VAL A 97 -5.06 1.85 -3.32
CA VAL A 97 -5.90 0.79 -2.72
C VAL A 97 -6.34 1.23 -1.33
N PRO A 98 -7.33 0.58 -0.70
CA PRO A 98 -7.75 0.93 0.65
C PRO A 98 -6.58 0.98 1.63
N ASP A 99 -6.62 1.96 2.54
CA ASP A 99 -5.64 2.11 3.60
C ASP A 99 -5.62 0.89 4.51
N HIS A 100 -4.45 0.60 5.09
CA HIS A 100 -4.26 -0.52 6.01
C HIS A 100 -3.96 -0.01 7.42
N PRO A 101 -4.27 -0.82 8.45
CA PRO A 101 -3.84 -0.54 9.82
C PRO A 101 -2.31 -0.52 9.93
N ILE A 102 -1.78 0.25 10.87
CA ILE A 102 -0.33 0.36 11.13
C ILE A 102 0.30 -1.00 11.45
N ASP A 103 -0.44 -1.92 12.06
CA ASP A 103 0.02 -3.28 12.38
C ASP A 103 0.47 -4.10 11.16
N TYR A 104 0.04 -3.68 9.95
CA TYR A 104 0.49 -4.29 8.70
C TYR A 104 1.91 -3.89 8.28
N LEU A 105 2.54 -2.95 8.99
CA LEU A 105 3.86 -2.41 8.62
C LEU A 105 4.93 -3.52 8.51
N LEU A 106 4.93 -4.48 9.43
CA LEU A 106 5.89 -5.59 9.46
C LEU A 106 5.22 -6.96 9.21
N PHE A 107 4.08 -6.94 8.51
CA PHE A 107 3.32 -8.15 8.25
C PHE A 107 3.97 -9.01 7.17
N GLU A 108 4.32 -10.25 7.55
CA GLU A 108 4.78 -11.31 6.65
C GLU A 108 3.99 -12.57 6.93
N GLU A 109 3.23 -13.05 5.97
CA GLU A 109 2.45 -14.28 6.15
C GLU A 109 2.10 -14.91 4.79
N THR A 110 1.71 -16.20 4.85
CA THR A 110 1.03 -16.86 3.75
C THR A 110 -0.46 -16.88 4.07
N LEU A 111 -1.23 -16.09 3.34
CA LEU A 111 -2.69 -16.02 3.48
C LEU A 111 -3.33 -17.17 2.70
N PRO A 112 -4.27 -17.94 3.32
CA PRO A 112 -4.90 -19.09 2.69
C PRO A 112 -5.67 -18.74 1.41
N GLU A 113 -5.74 -19.68 0.47
CA GLU A 113 -6.60 -19.57 -0.71
C GLU A 113 -8.06 -19.34 -0.32
N GLY A 114 -8.73 -18.45 -1.05
CA GLY A 114 -10.13 -18.07 -0.81
C GLY A 114 -10.34 -16.93 0.19
N GLU A 115 -9.30 -16.45 0.85
CA GLU A 115 -9.34 -15.23 1.66
C GLU A 115 -9.01 -13.99 0.80
N TYR A 116 -9.49 -12.82 1.23
CA TYR A 116 -9.09 -11.56 0.61
C TYR A 116 -7.59 -11.36 0.82
N GLY A 117 -6.85 -11.10 -0.27
CA GLY A 117 -5.41 -10.97 -0.21
C GLY A 117 -4.65 -12.31 -0.16
N ALA A 118 -5.30 -13.45 -0.48
CA ALA A 118 -4.65 -14.77 -0.50
C ALA A 118 -3.33 -14.74 -1.27
N GLY A 119 -2.32 -15.42 -0.70
CA GLY A 119 -0.99 -15.50 -1.26
C GLY A 119 0.10 -15.28 -0.23
N GLU A 120 1.34 -15.29 -0.66
CA GLU A 120 2.50 -15.09 0.20
C GLU A 120 2.91 -13.62 0.21
N VAL A 121 3.03 -13.04 1.40
CA VAL A 121 3.45 -11.65 1.63
C VAL A 121 4.77 -11.64 2.39
N ILE A 122 5.75 -10.88 1.90
CA ILE A 122 7.00 -10.60 2.62
C ILE A 122 7.26 -9.10 2.70
N VAL A 123 7.99 -8.65 3.71
CA VAL A 123 8.52 -7.28 3.80
C VAL A 123 9.76 -7.18 2.90
N TRP A 124 9.52 -6.76 1.64
CA TRP A 124 10.57 -6.65 0.64
C TRP A 124 11.52 -5.50 0.93
N ASP A 125 10.99 -4.36 1.43
CA ASP A 125 11.77 -3.25 1.95
C ASP A 125 11.03 -2.54 3.08
N PHE A 126 11.79 -1.92 3.98
CA PHE A 126 11.26 -1.20 5.13
C PHE A 126 12.24 -0.10 5.53
N GLY A 127 11.71 1.01 6.05
CA GLY A 127 12.52 2.10 6.54
C GLY A 127 11.71 3.33 6.93
N GLU A 128 12.38 4.46 6.97
CA GLU A 128 11.79 5.76 7.26
C GLU A 128 11.70 6.61 6.00
N PHE A 129 10.85 7.62 6.03
CA PHE A 129 10.79 8.64 4.98
C PHE A 129 10.52 10.03 5.54
N GLU A 130 10.88 11.02 4.73
CA GLU A 130 10.53 12.43 4.94
C GLU A 130 9.82 12.97 3.70
N ILE A 131 8.91 13.92 3.92
CA ILE A 131 8.40 14.75 2.82
C ILE A 131 9.42 15.84 2.53
N VAL A 132 9.82 15.97 1.27
CA VAL A 132 10.81 16.96 0.82
C VAL A 132 10.21 17.92 -0.20
N GLY A 133 10.81 19.10 -0.31
CA GLY A 133 10.42 20.12 -1.30
C GLY A 133 9.47 21.20 -0.77
N PRO A 134 8.88 21.99 -1.68
CA PRO A 134 8.01 23.11 -1.32
C PRO A 134 6.76 22.65 -0.58
N GLY A 135 6.38 23.33 0.50
CA GLY A 135 5.19 23.00 1.32
C GLY A 135 5.52 22.38 2.68
N GLY A 136 6.81 22.04 2.93
CA GLY A 136 7.24 21.50 4.22
C GLY A 136 6.80 20.05 4.48
N PRO A 137 6.85 19.58 5.74
CA PRO A 137 6.72 18.16 6.09
C PRO A 137 5.27 17.65 6.16
N ASP A 138 4.28 18.35 5.62
CA ASP A 138 2.86 17.94 5.66
C ASP A 138 2.58 16.80 4.67
N ALA A 139 2.75 15.56 5.12
CA ALA A 139 2.45 14.38 4.32
C ALA A 139 0.96 14.29 3.94
N ALA A 140 0.06 14.67 4.83
CA ALA A 140 -1.38 14.63 4.57
C ALA A 140 -1.78 15.69 3.54
N GLY A 141 -1.18 16.89 3.59
CA GLY A 141 -1.35 17.93 2.58
C GLY A 141 -0.84 17.48 1.22
N ALA A 142 0.37 16.96 1.15
CA ALA A 142 0.99 16.45 -0.08
C ALA A 142 0.14 15.33 -0.73
N LEU A 143 -0.44 14.44 0.09
CA LEU A 143 -1.36 13.40 -0.38
C LEU A 143 -2.63 14.01 -1.00
N ARG A 144 -3.26 14.98 -0.32
CA ARG A 144 -4.46 15.69 -0.84
C ARG A 144 -4.15 16.38 -2.16
N ASP A 145 -3.00 17.04 -2.26
CA ASP A 145 -2.56 17.74 -3.46
C ASP A 145 -2.19 16.79 -4.61
N GLY A 146 -1.98 15.51 -4.28
CA GLY A 146 -1.67 14.47 -5.24
C GLY A 146 -0.22 14.44 -5.70
N ILE A 147 0.69 15.01 -4.92
CA ILE A 147 2.14 15.02 -5.20
C ILE A 147 2.89 14.80 -3.89
N LEU A 148 3.45 13.60 -3.73
CA LEU A 148 4.37 13.31 -2.63
C LEU A 148 5.79 13.27 -3.17
N ARG A 149 6.64 14.16 -2.66
CA ARG A 149 8.09 14.12 -2.86
C ARG A 149 8.71 13.58 -1.59
N LEU A 150 9.41 12.47 -1.72
CA LEU A 150 9.90 11.66 -0.60
C LEU A 150 11.42 11.59 -0.62
N ALA A 151 12.03 11.63 0.55
CA ALA A 151 13.35 11.05 0.77
C ALA A 151 13.15 9.73 1.52
N LEU A 152 13.52 8.61 0.91
CA LEU A 152 13.42 7.28 1.49
C LEU A 152 14.75 6.85 2.11
N TYR A 153 14.66 6.22 3.27
CA TYR A 153 15.78 5.67 4.04
C TYR A 153 15.51 4.18 4.32
N GLY A 154 15.32 3.42 3.27
CA GLY A 154 15.11 1.98 3.32
C GLY A 154 16.40 1.18 3.19
N THR A 155 16.27 -0.12 3.31
CA THR A 155 17.38 -1.05 3.04
C THR A 155 17.69 -1.10 1.54
N LYS A 156 16.63 -1.18 0.69
CA LYS A 156 16.75 -1.27 -0.77
C LYS A 156 16.42 0.05 -1.46
N LEU A 157 15.35 0.73 -1.04
CA LEU A 157 14.91 1.98 -1.63
C LEU A 157 15.47 3.17 -0.82
N ARG A 158 16.32 3.95 -1.46
CA ARG A 158 16.99 5.10 -0.83
C ARG A 158 16.90 6.33 -1.73
N GLY A 159 17.13 7.51 -1.12
CA GLY A 159 17.18 8.78 -1.82
C GLY A 159 15.79 9.31 -2.21
N GLN A 160 15.75 10.16 -3.23
CA GLN A 160 14.55 10.91 -3.56
C GLN A 160 13.63 10.17 -4.52
N TRP A 161 12.33 10.26 -4.23
CA TRP A 161 11.24 9.63 -5.00
C TRP A 161 10.07 10.59 -5.16
N THR A 162 9.26 10.36 -6.17
CA THR A 162 7.99 11.07 -6.35
C THR A 162 6.85 10.08 -6.55
N ILE A 163 5.73 10.32 -5.87
CA ILE A 163 4.46 9.66 -6.15
C ILE A 163 3.50 10.75 -6.62
N LEU A 164 3.03 10.65 -7.86
CA LEU A 164 2.20 11.65 -8.52
C LEU A 164 0.86 11.07 -8.94
N ARG A 165 -0.24 11.67 -8.46
CA ARG A 165 -1.61 11.33 -8.89
C ARG A 165 -1.81 11.71 -10.35
N THR A 166 -2.43 10.81 -11.11
CA THR A 166 -2.67 11.01 -12.53
C THR A 166 -4.16 10.97 -12.86
N ARG A 167 -4.51 11.46 -14.04
CA ARG A 167 -5.85 11.29 -14.62
C ARG A 167 -5.93 10.10 -15.57
N MET A 168 -4.93 9.23 -15.55
CA MET A 168 -4.88 8.04 -16.41
C MET A 168 -5.87 6.98 -15.94
N GLY A 169 -6.48 6.27 -16.89
CA GLY A 169 -7.40 5.18 -16.61
C GLY A 169 -8.87 5.53 -16.87
N ASP A 170 -9.76 4.62 -16.49
CA ASP A 170 -11.22 4.71 -16.72
C ASP A 170 -11.97 5.44 -15.58
N GLY A 171 -11.26 6.04 -14.65
CA GLY A 171 -11.83 6.75 -13.50
C GLY A 171 -12.33 5.84 -12.37
N LYS A 172 -12.27 4.50 -12.52
CA LYS A 172 -12.72 3.56 -11.50
C LYS A 172 -11.71 3.36 -10.38
N ARG A 173 -10.44 3.65 -10.66
CA ARG A 173 -9.33 3.53 -9.72
C ARG A 173 -8.50 4.80 -9.75
N GLU A 174 -7.99 5.20 -8.62
CA GLU A 174 -7.08 6.33 -8.51
C GLU A 174 -5.67 5.85 -8.85
N ASN A 175 -5.17 6.27 -10.01
CA ASN A 175 -3.88 5.87 -10.54
C ASN A 175 -2.82 6.95 -10.24
N TRP A 176 -1.68 6.50 -9.77
CA TRP A 176 -0.51 7.31 -9.48
C TRP A 176 0.71 6.79 -10.24
N LEU A 177 1.75 7.58 -10.32
CA LEU A 177 3.05 7.20 -10.87
C LEU A 177 4.11 7.29 -9.76
N LEU A 178 4.79 6.18 -9.52
CA LEU A 178 5.98 6.11 -8.67
C LEU A 178 7.22 6.24 -9.55
N GLN A 179 8.13 7.14 -9.19
CA GLN A 179 9.36 7.39 -9.94
C GLN A 179 10.52 7.73 -9.00
N LYS A 180 11.67 7.13 -9.26
CA LYS A 180 12.95 7.53 -8.66
C LYS A 180 13.39 8.86 -9.26
N ILE A 181 13.92 9.75 -8.43
CA ILE A 181 14.61 10.97 -8.88
C ILE A 181 16.08 10.66 -9.09
N ASP A 182 16.69 11.28 -10.08
CA ASP A 182 18.11 11.11 -10.38
C ASP A 182 18.97 11.70 -9.25
N ASP A 183 19.58 10.82 -8.47
CA ASP A 183 20.47 11.11 -7.35
C ASP A 183 21.50 9.98 -7.18
N GLU A 184 22.33 10.06 -6.15
CA GLU A 184 23.39 9.08 -5.85
C GLU A 184 22.91 7.63 -5.64
N PHE A 185 21.62 7.41 -5.41
CA PHE A 185 20.98 6.10 -5.24
C PHE A 185 20.23 5.63 -6.50
N ALA A 186 20.35 6.36 -7.60
CA ALA A 186 19.77 5.97 -8.88
C ALA A 186 20.56 4.81 -9.51
N GLU A 187 19.85 3.84 -10.09
CA GLU A 187 20.44 2.66 -10.72
C GLU A 187 19.71 2.40 -12.04
N ALA A 188 20.42 2.57 -13.14
CA ALA A 188 19.89 2.31 -14.48
C ALA A 188 19.56 0.82 -14.67
N ASP A 189 18.51 0.53 -15.44
CA ASP A 189 18.06 -0.82 -15.76
C ASP A 189 17.71 -1.69 -14.53
N TYR A 190 17.40 -1.05 -13.39
CA TYR A 190 17.09 -1.76 -12.15
C TYR A 190 15.85 -2.65 -12.27
N ASP A 191 16.02 -3.90 -11.82
CA ASP A 191 14.94 -4.89 -11.70
C ASP A 191 14.76 -5.28 -10.21
N PRO A 192 13.59 -5.04 -9.59
CA PRO A 192 13.34 -5.41 -8.19
C PRO A 192 13.42 -6.92 -7.92
N ASP A 193 13.33 -7.76 -8.95
CA ASP A 193 13.46 -9.20 -8.81
C ASP A 193 14.91 -9.67 -8.61
N THR A 194 15.91 -8.80 -8.81
CA THR A 194 17.32 -9.08 -8.47
C THR A 194 17.58 -9.09 -6.95
N GLU A 195 16.68 -8.48 -6.17
CA GLU A 195 16.75 -8.42 -4.72
C GLU A 195 15.51 -9.10 -4.08
N PRO A 196 15.30 -10.43 -4.28
CA PRO A 196 14.02 -11.09 -3.98
C PRO A 196 13.73 -11.27 -2.49
N ALA A 197 14.74 -11.22 -1.62
CA ALA A 197 14.61 -11.57 -0.20
C ALA A 197 13.90 -10.50 0.62
N SER A 198 13.18 -10.94 1.66
CA SER A 198 12.70 -10.06 2.72
C SER A 198 13.85 -9.40 3.47
N VAL A 199 13.75 -8.11 3.76
CA VAL A 199 14.71 -7.40 4.61
C VAL A 199 14.49 -7.71 6.09
N LEU A 200 13.35 -8.30 6.44
CA LEU A 200 12.97 -8.62 7.81
C LEU A 200 13.35 -10.06 8.17
N SER A 201 12.87 -11.04 7.41
CA SER A 201 13.07 -12.46 7.71
C SER A 201 14.17 -13.12 6.86
N GLY A 202 14.68 -12.45 5.82
CA GLY A 202 15.57 -13.05 4.82
C GLY A 202 14.87 -14.04 3.89
N LYS A 203 13.57 -14.24 4.05
CA LYS A 203 12.80 -15.19 3.26
C LYS A 203 12.77 -14.80 1.80
N VAL A 204 13.06 -15.77 0.93
CA VAL A 204 12.83 -15.64 -0.51
C VAL A 204 11.60 -16.49 -0.84
N PRO A 205 10.46 -15.87 -1.19
CA PRO A 205 9.28 -16.62 -1.54
C PRO A 205 9.53 -17.47 -2.78
N ARG A 206 8.95 -18.65 -2.80
CA ARG A 206 8.99 -19.50 -3.98
C ARG A 206 8.09 -18.86 -5.04
N ALA A 207 8.65 -18.60 -6.23
CA ALA A 207 7.86 -18.20 -7.36
C ALA A 207 6.66 -19.16 -7.48
N GLY A 208 5.45 -18.64 -7.42
CA GLY A 208 4.24 -19.44 -7.52
C GLY A 208 4.26 -20.25 -8.81
N ARG A 209 3.89 -21.50 -8.70
CA ARG A 209 3.68 -22.40 -9.85
C ARG A 209 2.46 -21.99 -10.64
#